data_272330f898c65af751d387e3b109d38c
#
_entry.id   272330f898c65af751d387e3b109d38c
#
_cell.length_a   1.000
_cell.length_b   1.000
_cell.length_c   1.000
_cell.angle_alpha   90.00
_cell.angle_beta   90.00
_cell.angle_gamma   90.00
#
_symmetry.space_group_name_H-M   'P 1'
#
loop_
_entity.id
_entity.type
_entity.pdbx_description
1 polymer ?
#
loop_
_entity_poly.entity_id
_entity_poly.type
_entity_poly.pdbx_seq_one_letter_code
_entity_poly.pdbx_strand_id
1 'polypeptide(L)'
;PSLTFIVVWLIIARAVIVVMHVILLNKKFDLGLIFSSRIKIDSKPILHFGMWMTISNIVSPLMVVVDRFIIPSFVGAAFIAFYSIPVDFLLKFLILPAALTTVIFPRITHIFNKDTVQARELFFKSLKIVFLVMAPILLFTSIISYEALKFWLGYSFAENSHMVVKIISLGILFNSLAQVPYMFIQAVGGVKKTAI
;
A
#
# COMPACT_ATOMS: atom_id res chain seq x y z
N PRO A 1 -23.07 -10.49 20.61
CA PRO A 1 -22.41 -9.20 20.82
C PRO A 1 -22.94 -8.23 19.77
N SER A 2 -23.51 -7.10 20.22
CA SER A 2 -24.02 -6.09 19.32
C SER A 2 -22.87 -5.41 18.57
N LEU A 3 -23.08 -5.02 17.34
CA LEU A 3 -22.08 -4.31 16.51
C LEU A 3 -21.49 -3.11 17.27
N THR A 4 -22.32 -2.40 18.01
CA THR A 4 -21.93 -1.28 18.90
C THR A 4 -20.89 -1.68 19.93
N PHE A 5 -21.00 -2.85 20.53
CA PHE A 5 -20.01 -3.34 21.51
C PHE A 5 -18.63 -3.54 20.88
N ILE A 6 -18.57 -4.13 19.68
CA ILE A 6 -17.31 -4.32 18.93
C ILE A 6 -16.69 -2.99 18.58
N VAL A 7 -17.49 -2.02 18.10
CA VAL A 7 -17.00 -0.68 17.73
C VAL A 7 -16.45 0.07 18.94
N VAL A 8 -17.14 0.02 20.07
CA VAL A 8 -16.67 0.66 21.33
C VAL A 8 -15.32 0.07 21.78
N TRP A 9 -15.17 -1.25 21.76
CA TRP A 9 -13.91 -1.90 22.12
C TRP A 9 -12.75 -1.52 21.17
N LEU A 10 -13.02 -1.40 19.87
CA LEU A 10 -12.02 -0.93 18.91
C LEU A 10 -11.59 0.52 19.17
N ILE A 11 -12.53 1.39 19.53
CA ILE A 11 -12.21 2.79 19.88
C ILE A 11 -11.36 2.84 21.15
N ILE A 12 -11.73 2.09 22.20
CA ILE A 12 -10.97 2.02 23.45
C ILE A 12 -9.55 1.50 23.19
N ALA A 13 -9.41 0.40 22.43
CA ALA A 13 -8.09 -0.15 22.07
C ALA A 13 -7.20 0.86 21.35
N ARG A 14 -7.76 1.60 20.38
CA ARG A 14 -7.02 2.67 19.68
C ARG A 14 -6.65 3.82 20.60
N ALA A 15 -7.55 4.25 21.48
CA ALA A 15 -7.27 5.30 22.46
C ALA A 15 -6.13 4.89 23.41
N VAL A 16 -6.13 3.68 23.91
CA VAL A 16 -5.05 3.13 24.76
C VAL A 16 -3.70 3.14 24.02
N ILE A 17 -3.68 2.72 22.75
CA ILE A 17 -2.46 2.73 21.93
C ILE A 17 -1.93 4.17 21.78
N VAL A 18 -2.80 5.14 21.49
CA VAL A 18 -2.39 6.56 21.35
C VAL A 18 -1.82 7.09 22.67
N VAL A 19 -2.52 6.87 23.80
CA VAL A 19 -2.04 7.28 25.12
C VAL A 19 -0.68 6.67 25.44
N MET A 20 -0.51 5.37 25.18
CA MET A 20 0.76 4.68 25.40
C MET A 20 1.90 5.27 24.56
N HIS A 21 1.65 5.61 23.28
CA HIS A 21 2.63 6.27 22.43
C HIS A 21 3.00 7.66 22.95
N VAL A 22 2.03 8.46 23.38
CA VAL A 22 2.29 9.79 23.98
C VAL A 22 3.15 9.68 25.23
N ILE A 23 2.84 8.73 26.12
CA ILE A 23 3.61 8.49 27.35
C ILE A 23 5.06 8.09 27.00
N LEU A 24 5.24 7.16 26.06
CA LEU A 24 6.57 6.72 25.64
C LEU A 24 7.38 7.84 24.98
N LEU A 25 6.74 8.65 24.16
CA LEU A 25 7.37 9.81 23.53
C LEU A 25 7.76 10.87 24.58
N ASN A 26 6.88 11.16 25.54
CA ASN A 26 7.18 12.11 26.60
C ASN A 26 8.32 11.65 27.51
N LYS A 27 8.45 10.33 27.72
CA LYS A 27 9.56 9.74 28.48
C LYS A 27 10.91 9.82 27.74
N LYS A 28 10.90 9.80 26.40
CA LYS A 28 12.11 9.81 25.57
C LYS A 28 12.48 11.21 25.06
N PHE A 29 11.50 12.06 24.84
CA PHE A 29 11.63 13.44 24.39
C PHE A 29 10.81 14.32 25.33
N ASP A 30 11.43 15.34 25.88
CA ASP A 30 10.70 16.32 26.71
C ASP A 30 9.76 17.13 25.79
N LEU A 31 8.52 16.65 25.64
CA LEU A 31 7.52 17.30 24.79
C LEU A 31 7.23 18.75 25.23
N GLY A 32 7.42 19.06 26.52
CA GLY A 32 7.30 20.43 27.03
C GLY A 32 8.28 21.41 26.39
N LEU A 33 9.51 20.96 26.09
CA LEU A 33 10.51 21.77 25.39
C LEU A 33 10.15 21.96 23.90
N ILE A 34 9.53 20.96 23.27
CA ILE A 34 9.10 21.07 21.87
C ILE A 34 7.98 22.09 21.70
N PHE A 35 7.02 22.13 22.62
CA PHE A 35 5.92 23.10 22.59
C PHE A 35 6.33 24.51 23.07
N SER A 36 7.39 24.59 23.89
CA SER A 36 7.89 25.87 24.44
C SER A 36 8.88 26.57 23.49
N SER A 37 9.54 25.85 22.61
CA SER A 37 10.52 26.43 21.68
C SER A 37 9.81 27.17 20.55
N ARG A 38 9.91 28.53 20.54
CA ARG A 38 9.53 29.37 19.39
C ARG A 38 10.54 29.19 18.25
N ILE A 39 10.69 27.98 17.74
CA ILE A 39 11.48 27.74 16.52
C ILE A 39 10.68 28.35 15.37
N LYS A 40 11.20 29.39 14.74
CA LYS A 40 10.67 29.91 13.46
C LYS A 40 10.94 28.88 12.38
N ILE A 41 10.08 27.86 12.31
CA ILE A 41 10.13 26.88 11.25
C ILE A 41 9.47 27.54 10.02
N ASP A 42 10.19 27.61 8.91
CA ASP A 42 9.53 27.92 7.63
C ASP A 42 8.55 26.78 7.32
N SER A 43 7.28 27.03 7.58
CA SER A 43 6.22 26.04 7.42
C SER A 43 5.83 25.79 5.96
N LYS A 44 6.22 26.69 5.04
CA LYS A 44 5.82 26.60 3.63
C LYS A 44 6.26 25.31 2.92
N PRO A 45 7.55 24.87 3.02
CA PRO A 45 7.98 23.62 2.41
C PRO A 45 7.26 22.40 3.01
N ILE A 46 7.06 22.43 4.36
CA ILE A 46 6.38 21.33 5.09
C ILE A 46 4.92 21.25 4.68
N LEU A 47 4.21 22.37 4.61
CA LEU A 47 2.82 22.43 4.16
C LEU A 47 2.67 22.00 2.70
N HIS A 48 3.57 22.46 1.83
CA HIS A 48 3.56 22.08 0.42
C HIS A 48 3.77 20.57 0.23
N PHE A 49 4.75 19.99 0.92
CA PHE A 49 4.99 18.55 0.93
C PHE A 49 3.78 17.78 1.48
N GLY A 50 3.26 18.21 2.64
CA GLY A 50 2.11 17.58 3.29
C GLY A 50 0.84 17.63 2.42
N MET A 51 0.59 18.73 1.73
CA MET A 51 -0.55 18.87 0.82
C MET A 51 -0.49 17.86 -0.33
N TRP A 52 0.65 17.71 -1.00
CA TRP A 52 0.81 16.73 -2.08
C TRP A 52 0.71 15.29 -1.59
N MET A 53 1.27 14.99 -0.42
CA MET A 53 1.11 13.67 0.22
C MET A 53 -0.36 13.39 0.58
N THR A 54 -1.09 14.38 1.07
CA THR A 54 -2.51 14.24 1.40
C THR A 54 -3.35 13.96 0.16
N ILE A 55 -3.12 14.69 -0.92
CA ILE A 55 -3.81 14.45 -2.20
C ILE A 55 -3.55 13.02 -2.69
N SER A 56 -2.30 12.57 -2.72
CA SER A 56 -1.96 11.20 -3.11
C SER A 56 -2.62 10.16 -2.21
N ASN A 57 -2.65 10.38 -0.90
CA ASN A 57 -3.25 9.45 0.07
C ASN A 57 -4.79 9.40 0.00
N ILE A 58 -5.45 10.41 -0.57
CA ILE A 58 -6.88 10.41 -0.82
C ILE A 58 -7.20 9.78 -2.18
N VAL A 59 -6.47 10.18 -3.23
CA VAL A 59 -6.73 9.74 -4.60
C VAL A 59 -6.43 8.24 -4.77
N SER A 60 -5.32 7.75 -4.21
CA SER A 60 -4.92 6.34 -4.36
C SER A 60 -5.97 5.33 -3.86
N PRO A 61 -6.55 5.46 -2.64
CA PRO A 61 -7.65 4.59 -2.23
C PRO A 61 -8.90 4.73 -3.07
N LEU A 62 -9.22 5.95 -3.54
CA LEU A 62 -10.37 6.16 -4.42
C LEU A 62 -10.22 5.39 -5.72
N MET A 63 -9.05 5.41 -6.34
CA MET A 63 -8.78 4.65 -7.58
C MET A 63 -8.96 3.14 -7.40
N VAL A 64 -8.65 2.60 -6.20
CA VAL A 64 -8.82 1.16 -5.90
C VAL A 64 -10.28 0.78 -5.63
N VAL A 65 -11.14 1.75 -5.27
CA VAL A 65 -12.53 1.48 -4.87
C VAL A 65 -13.52 1.83 -5.98
N VAL A 66 -13.16 2.73 -6.88
CA VAL A 66 -14.08 3.24 -7.95
C VAL A 66 -14.59 2.10 -8.84
N ASP A 67 -13.78 1.12 -9.17
CA ASP A 67 -14.16 -0.05 -9.97
C ASP A 67 -15.30 -0.86 -9.31
N ARG A 68 -15.36 -0.90 -7.98
CA ARG A 68 -16.44 -1.57 -7.22
C ARG A 68 -17.79 -0.87 -7.33
N PHE A 69 -17.81 0.41 -7.70
CA PHE A 69 -19.05 1.13 -7.99
C PHE A 69 -19.43 1.05 -9.47
N ILE A 70 -18.42 1.04 -10.35
CA ILE A 70 -18.63 1.01 -11.79
C ILE A 70 -19.06 -0.38 -12.26
N ILE A 71 -18.39 -1.44 -11.85
CA ILE A 71 -18.65 -2.82 -12.31
C ILE A 71 -20.10 -3.25 -12.07
N PRO A 72 -20.71 -3.05 -10.87
CA PRO A 72 -22.10 -3.46 -10.62
C PRO A 72 -23.12 -2.76 -11.51
N SER A 73 -22.81 -1.56 -11.99
CA SER A 73 -23.68 -0.80 -12.89
C SER A 73 -23.84 -1.48 -14.25
N PHE A 74 -22.87 -2.31 -14.67
CA PHE A 74 -22.88 -3.02 -15.95
C PHE A 74 -23.28 -4.49 -15.84
N VAL A 75 -22.87 -5.18 -14.77
CA VAL A 75 -23.04 -6.64 -14.62
C VAL A 75 -24.05 -7.01 -13.55
N GLY A 76 -24.52 -6.06 -12.76
CA GLY A 76 -25.44 -6.28 -11.64
C GLY A 76 -24.74 -6.54 -10.30
N ALA A 77 -25.39 -6.14 -9.22
CA ALA A 77 -24.83 -6.19 -7.87
C ALA A 77 -24.51 -7.62 -7.38
N ALA A 78 -25.22 -8.64 -7.87
CA ALA A 78 -24.99 -10.04 -7.50
C ALA A 78 -23.62 -10.55 -7.94
N PHE A 79 -23.05 -9.99 -9.01
CA PHE A 79 -21.77 -10.41 -9.57
C PHE A 79 -20.56 -9.72 -8.92
N ILE A 80 -20.77 -8.68 -8.09
CA ILE A 80 -19.68 -7.94 -7.47
C ILE A 80 -18.77 -8.83 -6.62
N ALA A 81 -19.32 -9.85 -5.94
CA ALA A 81 -18.56 -10.77 -5.12
C ALA A 81 -17.56 -11.58 -5.93
N PHE A 82 -17.92 -12.01 -7.15
CA PHE A 82 -17.03 -12.76 -8.04
C PHE A 82 -15.82 -11.96 -8.49
N TYR A 83 -15.92 -10.64 -8.48
CA TYR A 83 -14.81 -9.73 -8.75
C TYR A 83 -14.05 -9.34 -7.47
N SER A 84 -14.77 -8.82 -6.47
CA SER A 84 -14.16 -8.16 -5.31
C SER A 84 -13.37 -9.12 -4.42
N ILE A 85 -13.87 -10.34 -4.17
CA ILE A 85 -13.18 -11.29 -3.28
C ILE A 85 -11.81 -11.70 -3.84
N PRO A 86 -11.69 -12.12 -5.12
CA PRO A 86 -10.38 -12.40 -5.72
C PRO A 86 -9.44 -11.20 -5.72
N VAL A 87 -9.96 -10.01 -6.05
CA VAL A 87 -9.16 -8.78 -6.06
C VAL A 87 -8.63 -8.46 -4.67
N ASP A 88 -9.48 -8.50 -3.64
CA ASP A 88 -9.07 -8.25 -2.26
C ASP A 88 -8.01 -9.25 -1.77
N PHE A 89 -8.12 -10.51 -2.17
CA PHE A 89 -7.11 -11.52 -1.89
C PHE A 89 -5.78 -11.19 -2.55
N LEU A 90 -5.79 -10.90 -3.85
CA LEU A 90 -4.58 -10.59 -4.62
C LEU A 90 -3.90 -9.31 -4.17
N LEU A 91 -4.65 -8.27 -3.77
CA LEU A 91 -4.10 -7.02 -3.24
C LEU A 91 -3.27 -7.24 -1.96
N LYS A 92 -3.51 -8.32 -1.18
CA LYS A 92 -2.68 -8.64 -0.02
C LYS A 92 -1.25 -8.99 -0.38
N PHE A 93 -0.99 -9.49 -1.58
CA PHE A 93 0.40 -9.74 -2.01
C PHE A 93 1.23 -8.47 -2.15
N LEU A 94 0.61 -7.31 -2.33
CA LEU A 94 1.33 -6.02 -2.38
C LEU A 94 2.04 -5.65 -1.07
N ILE A 95 1.76 -6.36 0.04
CA ILE A 95 2.51 -6.20 1.29
C ILE A 95 3.99 -6.56 1.13
N LEU A 96 4.31 -7.51 0.22
CA LEU A 96 5.68 -7.95 0.00
C LEU A 96 6.56 -6.85 -0.63
N PRO A 97 6.20 -6.26 -1.78
CA PRO A 97 6.97 -5.15 -2.32
C PRO A 97 6.91 -3.90 -1.43
N ALA A 98 5.80 -3.64 -0.72
CA ALA A 98 5.72 -2.54 0.24
C ALA A 98 6.72 -2.71 1.40
N ALA A 99 6.85 -3.90 1.97
CA ALA A 99 7.83 -4.19 3.02
C ALA A 99 9.27 -3.99 2.51
N LEU A 100 9.58 -4.45 1.29
CA LEU A 100 10.89 -4.26 0.69
C LEU A 100 11.20 -2.77 0.49
N THR A 101 10.25 -2.00 -0.05
CA THR A 101 10.44 -0.57 -0.31
C THR A 101 10.65 0.23 0.98
N THR A 102 9.99 -0.09 2.09
CA THR A 102 10.19 0.59 3.38
C THR A 102 11.60 0.40 3.92
N VAL A 103 12.23 -0.76 3.70
CA VAL A 103 13.62 -1.03 4.11
C VAL A 103 14.62 -0.31 3.21
N ILE A 104 14.34 -0.23 1.92
CA ILE A 104 15.27 0.34 0.93
C ILE A 104 15.20 1.87 0.89
N PHE A 105 14.06 2.48 1.20
CA PHE A 105 13.82 3.92 1.14
C PHE A 105 14.89 4.75 1.86
N PRO A 106 15.21 4.51 3.15
CA PRO A 106 16.23 5.29 3.85
C PRO A 106 17.62 5.15 3.22
N ARG A 107 17.93 3.96 2.71
CA ARG A 107 19.22 3.67 2.08
C ARG A 107 19.38 4.45 0.77
N ILE A 108 18.34 4.50 -0.06
CA ILE A 108 18.37 5.30 -1.30
C ILE A 108 18.54 6.78 -1.00
N THR A 109 17.78 7.33 -0.06
CA THR A 109 17.86 8.74 0.34
C THR A 109 19.29 9.13 0.77
N HIS A 110 19.97 8.22 1.49
CA HIS A 110 21.35 8.45 1.94
C HIS A 110 22.38 8.34 0.80
N ILE A 111 22.22 7.38 -0.10
CA ILE A 111 23.21 7.08 -1.15
C ILE A 111 23.06 8.05 -2.34
N PHE A 112 21.85 8.44 -2.70
CA PHE A 112 21.57 9.21 -3.91
C PHE A 112 22.39 10.51 -4.02
N ASN A 113 22.56 11.22 -2.91
CA ASN A 113 23.33 12.47 -2.87
C ASN A 113 24.85 12.26 -2.86
N LYS A 114 25.34 11.03 -2.64
CA LYS A 114 26.76 10.71 -2.54
C LYS A 114 27.29 9.98 -3.76
N ASP A 115 26.53 9.03 -4.25
CA ASP A 115 26.93 8.14 -5.35
C ASP A 115 25.71 7.71 -6.17
N THR A 116 25.53 8.35 -7.31
CA THR A 116 24.40 8.07 -8.21
C THR A 116 24.54 6.69 -8.89
N VAL A 117 25.75 6.15 -9.02
CA VAL A 117 25.98 4.82 -9.61
C VAL A 117 25.48 3.75 -8.65
N GLN A 118 25.86 3.82 -7.37
CA GLN A 118 25.36 2.90 -6.36
C GLN A 118 23.84 3.01 -6.18
N ALA A 119 23.27 4.21 -6.25
CA ALA A 119 21.83 4.40 -6.20
C ALA A 119 21.12 3.69 -7.35
N ARG A 120 21.66 3.77 -8.57
CA ARG A 120 21.15 3.08 -9.76
C ARG A 120 21.25 1.56 -9.61
N GLU A 121 22.36 1.05 -9.13
CA GLU A 121 22.52 -0.39 -8.87
C GLU A 121 21.50 -0.91 -7.86
N LEU A 122 21.29 -0.16 -6.77
CA LEU A 122 20.29 -0.50 -5.75
C LEU A 122 18.88 -0.50 -6.33
N PHE A 123 18.56 0.45 -7.21
CA PHE A 123 17.28 0.50 -7.92
C PHE A 123 17.02 -0.78 -8.73
N PHE A 124 17.95 -1.15 -9.63
CA PHE A 124 17.78 -2.33 -10.46
C PHE A 124 17.79 -3.63 -9.64
N LYS A 125 18.60 -3.70 -8.60
CA LYS A 125 18.61 -4.84 -7.66
C LYS A 125 17.26 -4.99 -6.97
N SER A 126 16.67 -3.89 -6.51
CA SER A 126 15.35 -3.89 -5.87
C SER A 126 14.26 -4.36 -6.84
N LEU A 127 14.29 -3.86 -8.08
CA LEU A 127 13.35 -4.23 -9.12
C LEU A 127 13.45 -5.72 -9.46
N LYS A 128 14.68 -6.24 -9.56
CA LYS A 128 14.94 -7.67 -9.78
C LYS A 128 14.42 -8.53 -8.62
N ILE A 129 14.63 -8.11 -7.37
CA ILE A 129 14.14 -8.85 -6.20
C ILE A 129 12.61 -8.89 -6.19
N VAL A 130 11.94 -7.74 -6.40
CA VAL A 130 10.47 -7.69 -6.47
C VAL A 130 9.96 -8.61 -7.57
N PHE A 131 10.55 -8.58 -8.76
CA PHE A 131 10.16 -9.47 -9.86
C PHE A 131 10.35 -10.95 -9.50
N LEU A 132 11.52 -11.33 -8.97
CA LEU A 132 11.83 -12.73 -8.63
C LEU A 132 10.93 -13.28 -7.50
N VAL A 133 10.42 -12.42 -6.63
CA VAL A 133 9.50 -12.84 -5.56
C VAL A 133 8.06 -12.86 -6.07
N MET A 134 7.62 -11.79 -6.73
CA MET A 134 6.21 -11.63 -7.10
C MET A 134 5.80 -12.47 -8.31
N ALA A 135 6.68 -12.62 -9.31
CA ALA A 135 6.35 -13.36 -10.53
C ALA A 135 6.01 -14.83 -10.25
N PRO A 136 6.80 -15.63 -9.50
CA PRO A 136 6.45 -17.02 -9.24
C PRO A 136 5.18 -17.14 -8.36
N ILE A 137 4.98 -16.26 -7.38
CA ILE A 137 3.79 -16.27 -6.51
C ILE A 137 2.53 -16.03 -7.35
N LEU A 138 2.54 -14.99 -8.19
CA LEU A 138 1.38 -14.62 -8.99
C LEU A 138 1.13 -15.61 -10.15
N LEU A 139 2.18 -16.16 -10.76
CA LEU A 139 2.06 -17.23 -11.75
C LEU A 139 1.43 -18.47 -11.12
N PHE A 140 1.93 -18.91 -9.98
CA PHE A 140 1.38 -20.05 -9.26
C PHE A 140 -0.10 -19.81 -8.93
N THR A 141 -0.43 -18.66 -8.33
CA THR A 141 -1.81 -18.28 -8.01
C THR A 141 -2.70 -18.28 -9.25
N SER A 142 -2.20 -17.77 -10.39
CA SER A 142 -2.91 -17.74 -11.66
C SER A 142 -3.21 -19.15 -12.19
N ILE A 143 -2.22 -20.06 -12.13
CA ILE A 143 -2.36 -21.45 -12.62
C ILE A 143 -3.38 -22.22 -11.79
N ILE A 144 -3.29 -22.16 -10.46
CA ILE A 144 -4.17 -22.92 -9.57
C ILE A 144 -5.51 -22.23 -9.27
N SER A 145 -5.75 -21.06 -9.86
CA SER A 145 -6.90 -20.17 -9.53
C SER A 145 -8.24 -20.90 -9.54
N TYR A 146 -8.49 -21.74 -10.55
CA TYR A 146 -9.74 -22.47 -10.68
C TYR A 146 -9.94 -23.48 -9.53
N GLU A 147 -8.95 -24.34 -9.30
CA GLU A 147 -9.04 -25.38 -8.26
C GLU A 147 -9.04 -24.77 -6.86
N ALA A 148 -8.25 -23.72 -6.63
CA ALA A 148 -8.24 -23.01 -5.35
C ALA A 148 -9.57 -22.35 -5.05
N LEU A 149 -10.19 -21.66 -6.00
CA LEU A 149 -11.50 -21.04 -5.84
C LEU A 149 -12.60 -22.09 -5.68
N LYS A 150 -12.55 -23.18 -6.43
CA LYS A 150 -13.50 -24.29 -6.33
C LYS A 150 -13.46 -24.94 -4.94
N PHE A 151 -12.28 -25.17 -4.39
CA PHE A 151 -12.10 -25.73 -3.05
C PHE A 151 -12.57 -24.77 -1.97
N TRP A 152 -12.29 -23.47 -2.11
CA TRP A 152 -12.58 -22.47 -1.08
C TRP A 152 -14.01 -21.93 -1.12
N LEU A 153 -14.53 -21.61 -2.31
CA LEU A 153 -15.79 -20.87 -2.52
C LEU A 153 -16.83 -21.64 -3.35
N GLY A 154 -16.45 -22.82 -3.84
CA GLY A 154 -17.34 -23.70 -4.59
C GLY A 154 -17.28 -23.52 -6.10
N TYR A 155 -17.94 -24.45 -6.83
CA TYR A 155 -17.87 -24.56 -8.28
C TYR A 155 -18.33 -23.29 -9.01
N SER A 156 -19.52 -22.77 -8.67
CA SER A 156 -20.08 -21.57 -9.30
C SER A 156 -19.16 -20.37 -9.18
N PHE A 157 -18.47 -20.22 -8.03
CA PHE A 157 -17.54 -19.14 -7.82
C PHE A 157 -16.27 -19.29 -8.65
N ALA A 158 -15.73 -20.51 -8.75
CA ALA A 158 -14.56 -20.80 -9.58
C ALA A 158 -14.82 -20.45 -11.04
N GLU A 159 -15.97 -20.85 -11.56
CA GLU A 159 -16.36 -20.64 -12.95
C GLU A 159 -16.41 -19.15 -13.34
N ASN A 160 -16.95 -18.32 -12.45
CA ASN A 160 -17.11 -16.89 -12.72
C ASN A 160 -15.87 -16.05 -12.37
N SER A 161 -14.95 -16.56 -11.52
CA SER A 161 -13.89 -15.74 -10.95
C SER A 161 -12.47 -16.12 -11.36
N HIS A 162 -12.21 -17.34 -11.88
CA HIS A 162 -10.84 -17.77 -12.18
C HIS A 162 -10.14 -16.89 -13.22
N MET A 163 -10.89 -16.40 -14.22
CA MET A 163 -10.34 -15.48 -15.23
C MET A 163 -10.03 -14.11 -14.63
N VAL A 164 -10.84 -13.65 -13.67
CA VAL A 164 -10.55 -12.42 -12.91
C VAL A 164 -9.21 -12.56 -12.17
N VAL A 165 -8.98 -13.69 -11.50
CA VAL A 165 -7.70 -13.95 -10.82
C VAL A 165 -6.53 -13.88 -11.79
N LYS A 166 -6.64 -14.52 -12.97
CA LYS A 166 -5.56 -14.53 -13.97
C LYS A 166 -5.20 -13.12 -14.46
N ILE A 167 -6.21 -12.33 -14.82
CA ILE A 167 -6.01 -10.98 -15.36
C ILE A 167 -5.47 -10.05 -14.27
N ILE A 168 -6.07 -10.07 -13.07
CA ILE A 168 -5.65 -9.21 -11.97
C ILE A 168 -4.26 -9.60 -11.45
N SER A 169 -3.89 -10.88 -11.45
CA SER A 169 -2.52 -11.31 -11.08
C SER A 169 -1.46 -10.63 -11.95
N LEU A 170 -1.71 -10.52 -13.26
CA LEU A 170 -0.82 -9.79 -14.16
C LEU A 170 -0.77 -8.29 -13.80
N GLY A 171 -1.93 -7.67 -13.53
CA GLY A 171 -2.01 -6.29 -13.07
C GLY A 171 -1.26 -6.04 -11.75
N ILE A 172 -1.37 -6.95 -10.78
CA ILE A 172 -0.66 -6.91 -9.50
C ILE A 172 0.86 -7.04 -9.70
N LEU A 173 1.32 -7.85 -10.67
CA LEU A 173 2.74 -7.94 -10.99
C LEU A 173 3.28 -6.58 -11.47
N PHE A 174 2.62 -5.93 -12.42
CA PHE A 174 3.02 -4.60 -12.87
C PHE A 174 2.95 -3.56 -11.77
N ASN A 175 1.89 -3.57 -10.94
CA ASN A 175 1.76 -2.69 -9.79
C ASN A 175 2.92 -2.87 -8.79
N SER A 176 3.29 -4.12 -8.51
CA SER A 176 4.42 -4.46 -7.63
C SER A 176 5.74 -3.89 -8.13
N LEU A 177 5.99 -4.01 -9.43
CA LEU A 177 7.18 -3.44 -10.06
C LEU A 177 7.16 -1.91 -10.04
N ALA A 178 6.00 -1.29 -10.25
CA ALA A 178 5.83 0.16 -10.23
C ALA A 178 6.08 0.78 -8.85
N GLN A 179 5.94 0.03 -7.75
CA GLN A 179 6.24 0.53 -6.40
C GLN A 179 7.72 0.92 -6.24
N VAL A 180 8.64 0.24 -6.92
CA VAL A 180 10.08 0.53 -6.81
C VAL A 180 10.43 1.91 -7.39
N PRO A 181 10.10 2.23 -8.67
CA PRO A 181 10.35 3.58 -9.20
C PRO A 181 9.55 4.66 -8.48
N TYR A 182 8.32 4.37 -8.04
CA TYR A 182 7.51 5.29 -7.24
C TYR A 182 8.24 5.70 -5.95
N MET A 183 8.69 4.71 -5.18
CA MET A 183 9.45 4.91 -3.95
C MET A 183 10.77 5.64 -4.23
N PHE A 184 11.47 5.29 -5.33
CA PHE A 184 12.73 5.92 -5.70
C PHE A 184 12.56 7.43 -5.98
N ILE A 185 11.53 7.81 -6.74
CA ILE A 185 11.21 9.21 -7.02
C ILE A 185 10.91 9.98 -5.74
N GLN A 186 10.19 9.37 -4.80
CA GLN A 186 9.92 9.99 -3.49
C GLN A 186 11.18 10.16 -2.66
N ALA A 187 12.07 9.16 -2.63
CA ALA A 187 13.32 9.20 -1.88
C ALA A 187 14.28 10.31 -2.34
N VAL A 188 14.22 10.68 -3.62
CA VAL A 188 15.02 11.78 -4.19
C VAL A 188 14.31 13.15 -4.16
N GLY A 189 13.22 13.27 -3.42
CA GLY A 189 12.48 14.53 -3.24
C GLY A 189 11.47 14.86 -4.34
N GLY A 190 11.21 13.93 -5.25
CA GLY A 190 10.27 14.10 -6.37
C GLY A 190 8.79 13.90 -6.03
N VAL A 191 8.37 14.17 -4.79
CA VAL A 191 7.01 13.89 -4.31
C VAL A 191 5.92 14.55 -5.16
N LYS A 192 6.16 15.78 -5.66
CA LYS A 192 5.23 16.45 -6.57
C LYS A 192 5.01 15.65 -7.87
N LYS A 193 6.06 15.02 -8.40
CA LYS A 193 5.99 14.22 -9.64
C LYS A 193 5.23 12.90 -9.46
N THR A 194 5.10 12.42 -8.22
CA THR A 194 4.35 11.20 -7.91
C THR A 194 2.90 11.46 -7.55
N ALA A 195 2.51 12.73 -7.35
CA ALA A 195 1.14 13.15 -7.00
C ALA A 195 0.32 13.61 -8.22
N ILE A 196 0.94 13.75 -9.40
CA ILE A 196 0.32 14.09 -10.68
C ILE A 196 0.19 12.85 -11.53
#